data_1502044d9cfe7aa0252208a0c88feff7
#
_entry.id   1502044d9cfe7aa0252208a0c88feff7
#
_cell.length_a   1.000
_cell.length_b   1.000
_cell.length_c   1.000
_cell.angle_alpha   90.00
_cell.angle_beta   90.00
_cell.angle_gamma   90.00
#
_symmetry.space_group_name_H-M   'P 1'
#
loop_
_entity.id
_entity.type
_entity.pdbx_description
1 polymer ?
#
loop_
_entity_poly.entity_id
_entity_poly.type
_entity_poly.pdbx_seq_one_letter_code
_entity_poly.pdbx_strand_id
1 'polypeptide(L)' 'MTQFEQLDLLLNEYGGIIQTFQVIDNGISKPVFYSYVKERGLEQAAHGVYVSPDTWTDAMYILHL' A
#
# COMPACT_ATOMS: atom_id res chain seq x y z
N MET A 1 7.01 -14.89 9.81
CA MET A 1 6.56 -13.96 8.75
C MET A 1 7.14 -12.58 9.03
N THR A 2 7.74 -11.94 8.05
CA THR A 2 8.28 -10.59 8.23
C THR A 2 7.14 -9.57 8.18
N GLN A 3 7.41 -8.35 8.69
CA GLN A 3 6.41 -7.28 8.63
C GLN A 3 6.10 -6.88 7.19
N PHE A 4 7.08 -6.95 6.30
CA PHE A 4 6.87 -6.66 4.88
C PHE A 4 5.94 -7.70 4.24
N GLU A 5 6.09 -8.97 4.58
CA GLU A 5 5.19 -10.00 4.09
C GLU A 5 3.77 -9.79 4.60
N GLN A 6 3.63 -9.38 5.86
CA GLN A 6 2.33 -9.03 6.43
C GLN A 6 1.69 -7.85 5.70
N LEU A 7 2.48 -6.84 5.37
CA LEU A 7 2.00 -5.70 4.59
C LEU A 7 1.60 -6.11 3.17
N ASP A 8 2.36 -7.01 2.54
CA ASP A 8 2.01 -7.54 1.23
C ASP A 8 0.65 -8.22 1.26
N LEU A 9 0.38 -9.01 2.29
CA LEU A 9 -0.91 -9.68 2.46
C LEU A 9 -2.04 -8.67 2.65
N LEU A 10 -1.82 -7.66 3.48
CA LEU A 10 -2.81 -6.60 3.72
C LEU A 10 -3.10 -5.83 2.43
N LEU A 11 -2.07 -5.47 1.69
CA LEU A 11 -2.22 -4.74 0.44
C LEU A 11 -3.03 -5.55 -0.56
N ASN A 12 -2.76 -6.85 -0.67
CA ASN A 12 -3.49 -7.74 -1.55
C ASN A 12 -4.94 -7.89 -1.11
N GLU A 13 -5.18 -8.00 0.21
CA GLU A 13 -6.52 -8.14 0.77
C GLU A 13 -7.39 -6.91 0.47
N TYR A 14 -6.80 -5.72 0.48
CA TYR A 14 -7.51 -4.47 0.22
C TYR A 14 -7.47 -4.06 -1.26
N GLY A 15 -7.12 -4.98 -2.15
CA GLY A 15 -7.17 -4.71 -3.58
C GLY A 15 -6.10 -3.73 -4.10
N GLY A 16 -4.98 -3.64 -3.42
CA GLY A 16 -3.88 -2.76 -3.82
C GLY A 16 -3.93 -1.37 -3.20
N ILE A 17 -4.86 -1.12 -2.29
CA ILE A 17 -4.98 0.16 -1.58
C ILE A 17 -4.82 -0.12 -0.09
N ILE A 18 -3.95 0.66 0.58
CA ILE A 18 -3.71 0.48 2.01
C ILE A 18 -3.69 1.84 2.70
N GLN A 19 -4.26 1.90 3.90
CA GLN A 19 -4.32 3.12 4.69
C GLN A 19 -3.45 2.98 5.93
N THR A 20 -2.87 4.10 6.35
CA THR A 20 -1.95 4.11 7.50
C THR A 20 -2.61 3.56 8.76
N PHE A 21 -3.87 3.92 9.04
CA PHE A 21 -4.53 3.46 10.25
C PHE A 21 -4.72 1.94 10.24
N GLN A 22 -4.93 1.33 9.09
CA GLN A 22 -5.07 -0.13 8.96
C GLN A 22 -3.78 -0.83 9.33
N VAL A 23 -2.66 -0.25 8.92
CA VAL A 23 -1.32 -0.78 9.23
C VAL A 23 -1.07 -0.73 10.74
N ILE A 24 -1.38 0.40 11.36
CA ILE A 24 -1.18 0.58 12.80
C ILE A 24 -2.09 -0.34 13.60
N ASP A 25 -3.33 -0.52 13.17
CA ASP A 25 -4.27 -1.44 13.81
C ASP A 25 -3.76 -2.89 13.79
N ASN A 26 -2.95 -3.23 12.79
CA ASN A 26 -2.35 -4.56 12.68
C ASN A 26 -1.02 -4.68 13.45
N GLY A 27 -0.65 -3.67 14.23
CA GLY A 27 0.53 -3.72 15.08
C GLY A 27 1.83 -3.39 14.37
N ILE A 28 1.76 -2.80 13.19
CA ILE A 28 2.95 -2.41 12.42
C ILE A 28 3.21 -0.92 12.67
N SER A 29 4.47 -0.56 12.98
CA SER A 29 4.83 0.83 13.28
C SER A 29 4.88 1.68 12.01
N LYS A 30 4.70 3.00 12.17
CA LYS A 30 4.79 3.94 11.05
C LYS A 30 6.14 3.89 10.33
N PRO A 31 7.29 3.89 11.02
CA PRO A 31 8.58 3.82 10.33
C PRO A 31 8.71 2.58 9.43
N VAL A 32 8.23 1.44 9.90
CA VAL A 32 8.25 0.20 9.11
C VAL A 32 7.35 0.35 7.88
N PHE A 33 6.17 0.92 8.06
CA PHE A 33 5.25 1.13 6.95
C PHE A 33 5.84 2.07 5.89
N TYR A 34 6.45 3.18 6.30
CA TYR A 34 7.05 4.12 5.36
C TYR A 34 8.24 3.51 4.64
N SER A 35 9.03 2.67 5.31
CA SER A 35 10.09 1.92 4.65
C SER A 35 9.52 0.97 3.60
N TYR A 36 8.42 0.31 3.92
CA TYR A 36 7.72 -0.57 2.99
C TYR A 36 7.20 0.19 1.77
N VAL A 37 6.58 1.33 1.98
CA VAL A 37 6.07 2.19 0.90
C VAL A 37 7.20 2.56 -0.07
N LYS A 38 8.35 2.94 0.47
CA LYS A 38 9.52 3.29 -0.33
C LYS A 38 10.09 2.08 -1.07
N GLU A 39 10.22 0.96 -0.37
CA GLU A 39 10.81 -0.25 -0.93
C GLU A 39 9.96 -0.84 -2.05
N ARG A 40 8.64 -0.85 -1.88
CA ARG A 40 7.70 -1.40 -2.86
C ARG A 40 7.24 -0.38 -3.90
N GLY A 41 7.61 0.89 -3.74
CA GLY A 41 7.24 1.94 -4.68
C GLY A 41 5.77 2.30 -4.67
N LEU A 42 5.12 2.25 -3.50
CA LEU A 42 3.72 2.64 -3.40
C LEU A 42 3.56 4.15 -3.64
N GLU A 43 2.43 4.53 -4.23
CA GLU A 43 2.09 5.92 -4.48
C GLU A 43 1.11 6.42 -3.45
N GLN A 44 1.31 7.65 -2.96
CA GLN A 44 0.37 8.28 -2.04
C GLN A 44 -0.78 8.90 -2.86
N ALA A 45 -1.96 8.31 -2.76
CA ALA A 45 -3.13 8.77 -3.48
C ALA A 45 -3.85 9.91 -2.74
N ALA A 46 -3.75 9.91 -1.40
CA ALA A 46 -4.35 10.93 -0.54
C ALA A 46 -3.63 10.89 0.79
N HIS A 47 -3.95 11.82 1.70
CA HIS A 47 -3.33 11.82 3.03
C HIS A 47 -3.62 10.49 3.74
N GLY A 48 -2.57 9.75 4.07
CA GLY A 48 -2.68 8.47 4.75
C GLY A 48 -3.19 7.32 3.90
N VAL A 49 -3.31 7.50 2.58
CA VAL A 49 -3.81 6.45 1.65
C VAL A 49 -2.74 6.19 0.60
N TYR A 50 -2.37 4.92 0.45
CA TYR A 50 -1.32 4.49 -0.49
C TYR A 50 -1.85 3.41 -1.40
N VAL A 51 -1.44 3.43 -2.66
CA VAL A 51 -1.86 2.46 -3.67
C VAL A 51 -0.64 1.78 -4.26
N SER A 52 -0.79 0.52 -4.68
CA SER A 52 0.30 -0.19 -5.33
C SER A 52 0.50 0.37 -6.75
N PRO A 53 1.74 0.34 -7.27
CA PRO A 53 2.01 0.82 -8.63
C PRO A 53 1.17 0.10 -9.67
N ASP A 54 0.96 -1.19 -9.52
CA ASP A 54 0.18 -1.98 -10.46
C ASP A 54 -1.27 -1.53 -10.51
N THR A 55 -1.88 -1.31 -9.35
CA THR A 55 -3.26 -0.84 -9.27
C THR A 55 -3.40 0.55 -9.89
N TRP A 56 -2.46 1.44 -9.60
CA TRP A 56 -2.46 2.80 -10.15
C TRP A 56 -2.32 2.78 -11.67
N THR A 57 -1.40 1.98 -12.18
CA THR A 57 -1.15 1.84 -13.62
C THR A 57 -2.37 1.29 -14.34
N ASP A 58 -3.00 0.27 -13.78
CA ASP A 58 -4.21 -0.32 -14.36
C ASP A 58 -5.35 0.69 -14.44
N ALA A 59 -5.53 1.47 -13.39
CA ALA A 59 -6.56 2.51 -13.38
C ALA A 59 -6.31 3.56 -14.46
N MET A 60 -5.06 3.99 -14.61
CA MET A 60 -4.69 4.96 -15.64
C MET A 60 -4.88 4.38 -17.04
N TYR A 61 -4.55 3.12 -17.24
CA TYR A 61 -4.72 2.44 -18.53
C TYR A 61 -6.20 2.40 -18.91
N ILE A 62 -7.06 2.05 -17.98
CA ILE A 62 -8.50 1.98 -18.22
C ILE A 62 -9.05 3.37 -18.57
N LEU A 63 -8.57 4.41 -17.91
CA LEU A 63 -9.02 5.78 -18.17
C LEU A 63 -8.63 6.28 -19.57
N HIS A 64 -7.58 5.71 -20.16
CA HIS A 64 -7.14 6.08 -21.50
C HIS A 64 -7.83 5.30 -22.60
N LEU A 65 -8.57 4.27 -22.24
CA LEU A 65 -9.35 3.49 -23.21
C LEU A 65 -10.72 4.09 -23.43
#